data_414fe574a7980f3e9d0e3d50522ed232
#
_entry.id   414fe574a7980f3e9d0e3d50522ed232
#
_cell.length_a   1.000
_cell.length_b   1.000
_cell.length_c   1.000
_cell.angle_alpha   90.00
_cell.angle_beta   90.00
_cell.angle_gamma   90.00
#
_symmetry.space_group_name_H-M   'P 1'
#
loop_
_entity.id
_entity.type
_entity.pdbx_description
1 polymer ?
#
loop_
_entity_poly.entity_id
_entity_poly.type
_entity_poly.pdbx_seq_one_letter_code
_entity_poly.pdbx_strand_id
1 'polypeptide(L)'
;YARRYDEAFAGDLPILTFPAGLCSRRRDGVVSDTPWRLNFIKRAHASGRKIVPLYVEGRLSDFFYRIARLRERLGIKLNVEMLWLPDEMFRQGGSRFRIVAGDPITPDGLRGTLRQQADIVRGEVYRLKEKLPCTK
;
A
#
# COMPACT_ATOMS: atom_id res chain seq x y z
N TYR A 1 -6.05 16.74 -13.47
CA TYR A 1 -5.70 15.45 -12.84
C TYR A 1 -6.93 14.77 -12.21
N ALA A 2 -7.77 15.51 -11.46
CA ALA A 2 -8.96 15.00 -10.80
C ALA A 2 -9.99 14.42 -11.80
N ARG A 3 -10.26 15.11 -12.91
CA ARG A 3 -11.22 14.69 -13.95
C ARG A 3 -10.85 13.33 -14.57
N ARG A 4 -9.58 13.12 -14.94
CA ARG A 4 -9.11 11.84 -15.48
C ARG A 4 -9.24 10.69 -14.46
N TYR A 5 -9.07 11.00 -13.19
CA TYR A 5 -9.23 10.03 -12.13
C TYR A 5 -10.69 9.62 -11.96
N ASP A 6 -11.62 10.58 -12.06
CA ASP A 6 -13.06 10.31 -12.02
C ASP A 6 -13.54 9.51 -13.24
N GLU A 7 -13.05 9.86 -14.42
CA GLU A 7 -13.31 9.12 -15.67
C GLU A 7 -12.85 7.65 -15.58
N ALA A 8 -11.67 7.42 -14.95
CA ALA A 8 -11.17 6.06 -14.74
C ALA A 8 -12.08 5.23 -13.79
N PHE A 9 -12.65 5.86 -12.77
CA PHE A 9 -13.60 5.17 -11.87
C PHE A 9 -14.98 4.97 -12.49
N ALA A 10 -15.37 5.75 -13.49
CA ALA A 10 -16.60 5.58 -14.25
C ALA A 10 -16.50 4.49 -15.33
N GLY A 11 -15.29 4.12 -15.74
CA GLY A 11 -15.04 3.07 -16.74
C GLY A 11 -15.01 1.66 -16.15
N ASP A 12 -14.84 0.64 -16.98
CA ASP A 12 -14.86 -0.79 -16.57
C ASP A 12 -13.49 -1.35 -16.23
N LEU A 13 -12.41 -0.62 -16.54
CA LEU A 13 -11.06 -1.12 -16.30
C LEU A 13 -10.73 -1.20 -14.80
N PRO A 14 -10.02 -2.24 -14.36
CA PRO A 14 -9.56 -2.34 -12.97
C PRO A 14 -8.55 -1.22 -12.66
N ILE A 15 -8.64 -0.67 -11.44
CA ILE A 15 -7.77 0.41 -10.98
C ILE A 15 -6.90 -0.10 -9.86
N LEU A 16 -5.58 -0.11 -10.05
CA LEU A 16 -4.62 -0.41 -9.01
C LEU A 16 -4.34 0.87 -8.21
N THR A 17 -4.47 0.77 -6.88
CA THR A 17 -4.20 1.88 -5.97
C THR A 17 -3.19 1.51 -4.89
N PHE A 18 -2.36 2.47 -4.49
CA PHE A 18 -1.42 2.35 -3.38
C PHE A 18 -1.79 3.38 -2.31
N PRO A 19 -2.71 3.04 -1.37
CA PRO A 19 -3.29 4.02 -0.47
C PRO A 19 -2.31 4.68 0.50
N ALA A 20 -1.19 4.02 0.83
CA ALA A 20 -0.14 4.58 1.67
C ALA A 20 0.53 5.81 1.02
N GLY A 21 0.63 5.84 -0.32
CA GLY A 21 1.23 6.92 -1.09
C GLY A 21 2.75 7.11 -0.88
N LEU A 22 3.35 6.32 -0.01
CA LEU A 22 4.78 6.27 0.30
C LEU A 22 5.19 4.81 0.50
N CYS A 23 6.50 4.54 0.34
CA CYS A 23 7.05 3.25 0.69
C CYS A 23 6.87 2.96 2.19
N SER A 24 6.78 1.68 2.53
CA SER A 24 6.71 1.22 3.92
C SER A 24 7.87 1.75 4.78
N ARG A 25 7.66 1.80 6.07
CA ARG A 25 8.64 2.26 7.07
C ARG A 25 8.92 1.15 8.07
N ARG A 26 10.14 1.12 8.60
CA ARG A 26 10.48 0.20 9.68
C ARG A 26 10.43 0.93 11.02
N ARG A 27 9.49 0.53 11.87
CA ARG A 27 9.33 1.01 13.24
C ARG A 27 9.37 -0.19 14.18
N ASP A 28 10.16 -0.11 15.21
CA ASP A 28 10.32 -1.15 16.24
C ASP A 28 10.55 -2.56 15.65
N GLY A 29 11.38 -2.61 14.59
CA GLY A 29 11.71 -3.85 13.89
C GLY A 29 10.66 -4.30 12.85
N VAL A 30 9.45 -3.75 12.88
CA VAL A 30 8.35 -4.12 11.98
C VAL A 30 8.32 -3.20 10.77
N VAL A 31 8.26 -3.78 9.57
CA VAL A 31 8.05 -3.05 8.31
C VAL A 31 6.56 -3.00 8.04
N SER A 32 6.02 -1.79 7.95
CA SER A 32 4.61 -1.55 7.65
C SER A 32 4.40 -0.26 6.86
N ASP A 33 3.27 -0.16 6.19
CA ASP A 33 2.87 1.05 5.49
C ASP A 33 2.59 2.20 6.44
N THR A 34 2.80 3.41 5.93
CA THR A 34 2.25 4.61 6.54
C THR A 34 0.71 4.55 6.57
N PRO A 35 0.03 5.36 7.41
CA PRO A 35 -1.43 5.38 7.44
C PRO A 35 -2.03 5.58 6.05
N TRP A 36 -2.98 4.73 5.68
CA TRP A 36 -3.60 4.78 4.38
C TRP A 36 -4.47 6.02 4.20
N ARG A 37 -4.42 6.62 3.01
CA ARG A 37 -5.27 7.73 2.61
C ARG A 37 -6.68 7.22 2.32
N LEU A 38 -7.69 8.05 2.56
CA LEU A 38 -9.10 7.65 2.49
C LEU A 38 -9.70 7.72 1.08
N ASN A 39 -8.96 8.22 0.10
CA ASN A 39 -9.51 8.47 -1.24
C ASN A 39 -10.02 7.20 -1.92
N PHE A 40 -9.32 6.06 -1.76
CA PHE A 40 -9.75 4.81 -2.38
C PHE A 40 -11.11 4.33 -1.84
N ILE A 41 -11.35 4.45 -0.52
CA ILE A 41 -12.64 4.12 0.11
C ILE A 41 -13.75 5.06 -0.38
N LYS A 42 -13.50 6.38 -0.38
CA LYS A 42 -14.46 7.36 -0.87
C LYS A 42 -14.88 7.07 -2.31
N ARG A 43 -13.91 6.74 -3.17
CA ARG A 43 -14.16 6.43 -4.59
C ARG A 43 -14.87 5.10 -4.77
N ALA A 44 -14.52 4.08 -4.00
CA ALA A 44 -15.21 2.80 -4.03
C ALA A 44 -16.70 2.95 -3.68
N HIS A 45 -17.03 3.73 -2.64
CA HIS A 45 -18.43 4.05 -2.33
C HIS A 45 -19.12 4.84 -3.45
N ALA A 46 -18.46 5.88 -3.98
CA ALA A 46 -19.06 6.73 -5.01
C ALA A 46 -19.33 5.98 -6.34
N SER A 47 -18.51 4.98 -6.66
CA SER A 47 -18.62 4.21 -7.90
C SER A 47 -19.29 2.83 -7.72
N GLY A 48 -19.60 2.40 -6.48
CA GLY A 48 -20.10 1.06 -6.17
C GLY A 48 -19.11 -0.09 -6.50
N ARG A 49 -17.85 0.25 -6.77
CA ARG A 49 -16.84 -0.75 -7.18
C ARG A 49 -16.32 -1.53 -5.98
N LYS A 50 -16.18 -2.84 -6.17
CA LYS A 50 -15.58 -3.72 -5.16
C LYS A 50 -14.09 -3.44 -5.01
N ILE A 51 -13.59 -3.61 -3.79
CA ILE A 51 -12.17 -3.48 -3.45
C ILE A 51 -11.60 -4.88 -3.35
N VAL A 52 -10.57 -5.17 -4.15
CA VAL A 52 -9.82 -6.44 -4.06
C VAL A 52 -8.52 -6.15 -3.29
N PRO A 53 -8.38 -6.67 -2.06
CA PRO A 53 -7.13 -6.52 -1.31
C PRO A 53 -6.02 -7.34 -1.98
N LEU A 54 -4.87 -6.69 -2.21
CA LEU A 54 -3.69 -7.33 -2.79
C LEU A 54 -2.52 -7.18 -1.83
N TYR A 55 -1.89 -8.28 -1.47
CA TYR A 55 -0.62 -8.28 -0.77
C TYR A 55 0.51 -8.59 -1.74
N VAL A 56 1.49 -7.71 -1.81
CA VAL A 56 2.70 -7.89 -2.60
C VAL A 56 3.85 -8.17 -1.63
N GLU A 57 4.47 -9.33 -1.77
CA GLU A 57 5.65 -9.67 -0.98
C GLU A 57 6.85 -8.85 -1.48
N GLY A 58 7.56 -8.25 -0.55
CA GLY A 58 8.78 -7.50 -0.83
C GLY A 58 9.14 -6.58 0.31
N ARG A 59 10.41 -6.25 0.36
CA ARG A 59 10.95 -5.24 1.28
C ARG A 59 12.08 -4.49 0.60
N LEU A 60 12.26 -3.25 0.99
CA LEU A 60 13.42 -2.46 0.59
C LEU A 60 14.64 -2.85 1.44
N SER A 61 15.82 -2.37 1.07
CA SER A 61 17.05 -2.66 1.80
C SER A 61 17.05 -2.06 3.21
N ASP A 62 17.85 -2.63 4.09
CA ASP A 62 18.06 -2.07 5.43
C ASP A 62 18.68 -0.67 5.38
N PHE A 63 19.44 -0.38 4.32
CA PHE A 63 20.00 0.94 4.07
C PHE A 63 18.89 1.98 3.85
N PHE A 64 17.91 1.68 2.99
CA PHE A 64 16.75 2.55 2.76
C PHE A 64 16.03 2.87 4.07
N TYR A 65 15.73 1.86 4.87
CA TYR A 65 15.03 2.06 6.15
C TYR A 65 15.86 2.84 7.17
N ARG A 66 17.20 2.67 7.17
CA ARG A 66 18.10 3.46 8.04
C ARG A 66 18.12 4.93 7.67
N ILE A 67 18.23 5.26 6.39
CA ILE A 67 18.18 6.65 5.91
C ILE A 67 16.82 7.27 6.25
N ALA A 68 15.72 6.58 5.97
CA ALA A 68 14.38 7.06 6.29
C ALA A 68 14.24 7.38 7.79
N ARG A 69 14.76 6.50 8.67
CA ARG A 69 14.73 6.70 10.12
C ARG A 69 15.62 7.86 10.56
N LEU A 70 16.84 7.98 10.00
CA LEU A 70 17.75 9.10 10.30
C LEU A 70 17.12 10.44 9.91
N ARG A 71 16.54 10.50 8.72
CA ARG A 71 15.81 11.67 8.24
C ARG A 71 14.69 12.09 9.19
N GLU A 72 13.87 11.11 9.64
CA GLU A 72 12.79 11.37 10.60
C GLU A 72 13.32 11.92 11.92
N ARG A 73 14.43 11.37 12.44
CA ARG A 73 15.08 11.85 13.66
C ARG A 73 15.63 13.26 13.55
N LEU A 74 16.14 13.63 12.37
CA LEU A 74 16.66 14.97 12.08
C LEU A 74 15.55 15.98 11.74
N GLY A 75 14.28 15.57 11.73
CA GLY A 75 13.14 16.43 11.41
C GLY A 75 13.10 16.93 9.97
N ILE A 76 13.85 16.28 9.05
CA ILE A 76 13.89 16.66 7.63
C ILE A 76 12.56 16.26 6.98
N LYS A 77 11.81 17.24 6.47
CA LYS A 77 10.47 17.03 5.87
C LYS A 77 10.53 16.40 4.46
N LEU A 78 11.62 16.61 3.73
CA LEU A 78 11.81 16.00 2.41
C LEU A 78 12.09 14.51 2.54
N ASN A 79 11.43 13.70 1.70
CA ASN A 79 11.64 12.24 1.67
C ASN A 79 12.89 11.90 0.85
N VAL A 80 14.07 12.31 1.34
CA VAL A 80 15.35 12.16 0.62
C VAL A 80 15.68 10.70 0.31
N GLU A 81 15.22 9.75 1.12
CA GLU A 81 15.37 8.33 0.88
C GLU A 81 14.76 7.87 -0.44
N MET A 82 13.79 8.61 -0.97
CA MET A 82 13.16 8.29 -2.26
C MET A 82 14.13 8.42 -3.44
N LEU A 83 15.23 9.15 -3.27
CA LEU A 83 16.27 9.25 -4.30
C LEU A 83 16.99 7.92 -4.52
N TRP A 84 16.95 7.00 -3.56
CA TRP A 84 17.52 5.64 -3.67
C TRP A 84 16.56 4.60 -4.24
N LEU A 85 15.31 4.96 -4.55
CA LEU A 85 14.36 4.00 -5.12
C LEU A 85 14.83 3.39 -6.47
N PRO A 86 15.47 4.13 -7.38
CA PRO A 86 16.01 3.51 -8.58
C PRO A 86 17.06 2.44 -8.25
N ASP A 87 17.97 2.70 -7.30
CA ASP A 87 18.96 1.72 -6.87
C ASP A 87 18.30 0.48 -6.21
N GLU A 88 17.29 0.70 -5.36
CA GLU A 88 16.48 -0.38 -4.78
C GLU A 88 15.81 -1.24 -5.86
N MET A 89 15.28 -0.61 -6.90
CA MET A 89 14.66 -1.30 -8.03
C MET A 89 15.68 -2.16 -8.80
N PHE A 90 16.86 -1.63 -9.08
CA PHE A 90 17.92 -2.39 -9.76
C PHE A 90 18.45 -3.55 -8.91
N ARG A 91 18.58 -3.37 -7.59
CA ARG A 91 18.99 -4.44 -6.67
C ARG A 91 18.00 -5.60 -6.63
N GLN A 92 16.73 -5.35 -6.98
CA GLN A 92 15.71 -6.38 -7.05
C GLN A 92 15.61 -7.05 -8.42
N GLY A 93 16.50 -6.70 -9.35
CA GLY A 93 16.59 -7.37 -10.65
C GLY A 93 16.77 -8.88 -10.49
N GLY A 94 15.94 -9.67 -11.17
CA GLY A 94 15.92 -11.13 -11.06
C GLY A 94 15.22 -11.69 -9.80
N SER A 95 14.75 -10.85 -8.88
CA SER A 95 13.98 -11.29 -7.73
C SER A 95 12.58 -11.77 -8.15
N ARG A 96 12.05 -12.75 -7.42
CA ARG A 96 10.67 -13.22 -7.59
C ARG A 96 9.78 -12.55 -6.56
N PHE A 97 8.70 -11.93 -7.02
CA PHE A 97 7.68 -11.35 -6.17
C PHE A 97 6.45 -12.24 -6.14
N ARG A 98 5.91 -12.49 -4.96
CA ARG A 98 4.64 -13.17 -4.81
C ARG A 98 3.55 -12.14 -4.55
N ILE A 99 2.43 -12.30 -5.25
CA ILE A 99 1.25 -11.44 -5.09
C ILE A 99 0.10 -12.35 -4.67
N VAL A 100 -0.57 -12.01 -3.58
CA VAL A 100 -1.75 -12.72 -3.10
C VAL A 100 -2.93 -11.79 -3.17
N ALA A 101 -3.99 -12.23 -3.86
CA ALA A 101 -5.27 -11.55 -3.90
C ALA A 101 -6.22 -12.15 -2.85
N GLY A 102 -6.94 -11.28 -2.17
CA GLY A 102 -8.03 -11.67 -1.27
C GLY A 102 -9.39 -11.58 -1.95
N ASP A 103 -10.42 -11.90 -1.19
CA ASP A 103 -11.79 -11.85 -1.66
C ASP A 103 -12.24 -10.38 -1.88
N PRO A 104 -13.07 -10.13 -2.92
CA PRO A 104 -13.59 -8.80 -3.20
C PRO A 104 -14.49 -8.29 -2.06
N ILE A 105 -14.19 -7.11 -1.56
CA ILE A 105 -14.94 -6.42 -0.52
C ILE A 105 -15.90 -5.42 -1.15
N THR A 106 -17.19 -5.53 -0.85
CA THR A 106 -18.20 -4.55 -1.26
C THR A 106 -18.16 -3.37 -0.29
N PRO A 107 -18.04 -2.11 -0.77
CA PRO A 107 -17.95 -0.94 0.12
C PRO A 107 -19.13 -0.84 1.09
N ASP A 108 -20.35 -1.15 0.65
CA ASP A 108 -21.58 -1.09 1.46
C ASP A 108 -21.59 -2.11 2.63
N GLY A 109 -20.77 -3.15 2.53
CA GLY A 109 -20.57 -4.12 3.62
C GLY A 109 -19.64 -3.62 4.73
N LEU A 110 -18.89 -2.53 4.49
CA LEU A 110 -17.96 -1.96 5.45
C LEU A 110 -18.71 -1.07 6.45
N ARG A 111 -18.51 -1.30 7.72
CA ARG A 111 -19.14 -0.55 8.83
C ARG A 111 -18.18 0.47 9.43
N GLY A 112 -18.75 1.53 10.04
CA GLY A 112 -18.00 2.54 10.76
C GLY A 112 -17.57 3.74 9.89
N THR A 113 -16.69 4.55 10.44
CA THR A 113 -16.13 5.73 9.77
C THR A 113 -15.24 5.34 8.59
N LEU A 114 -15.01 6.25 7.63
CA LEU A 114 -14.12 6.01 6.50
C LEU A 114 -12.72 5.57 6.96
N ARG A 115 -12.24 6.07 8.10
CA ARG A 115 -10.94 5.65 8.67
C ARG A 115 -10.99 4.19 9.11
N GLN A 116 -12.01 3.80 9.86
CA GLN A 116 -12.19 2.42 10.30
C GLN A 116 -12.33 1.46 9.12
N GLN A 117 -13.07 1.86 8.09
CA GLN A 117 -13.19 1.07 6.86
C GLN A 117 -11.86 0.89 6.13
N ALA A 118 -11.05 1.96 6.02
CA ALA A 118 -9.71 1.88 5.44
C ALA A 118 -8.79 0.95 6.27
N ASP A 119 -8.89 1.00 7.59
CA ASP A 119 -8.11 0.15 8.49
C ASP A 119 -8.56 -1.32 8.42
N ILE A 120 -9.85 -1.59 8.21
CA ILE A 120 -10.38 -2.94 7.94
C ILE A 120 -9.76 -3.49 6.66
N VAL A 121 -9.84 -2.75 5.55
CA VAL A 121 -9.27 -3.19 4.26
C VAL A 121 -7.76 -3.38 4.37
N ARG A 122 -7.06 -2.49 5.07
CA ARG A 122 -5.63 -2.64 5.35
C ARG A 122 -5.34 -3.91 6.14
N GLY A 123 -6.14 -4.21 7.15
CA GLY A 123 -6.04 -5.44 7.94
C GLY A 123 -6.20 -6.70 7.08
N GLU A 124 -7.15 -6.69 6.13
CA GLU A 124 -7.32 -7.79 5.18
C GLU A 124 -6.07 -7.99 4.31
N VAL A 125 -5.49 -6.90 3.76
CA VAL A 125 -4.25 -7.00 2.99
C VAL A 125 -3.13 -7.63 3.81
N TYR A 126 -2.94 -7.23 5.08
CA TYR A 126 -1.88 -7.79 5.92
C TYR A 126 -2.15 -9.25 6.34
N ARG A 127 -3.41 -9.67 6.49
CA ARG A 127 -3.76 -11.08 6.70
C ARG A 127 -3.39 -11.98 5.52
N LEU A 128 -3.40 -11.46 4.29
CA LEU A 128 -2.95 -12.23 3.12
C LEU A 128 -1.47 -12.63 3.20
N LYS A 129 -0.66 -11.92 3.96
CA LYS A 129 0.73 -12.30 4.23
C LYS A 129 0.83 -13.70 4.85
N GLU A 130 -0.12 -14.07 5.71
CA GLU A 130 -0.15 -15.37 6.39
C GLU A 130 -0.45 -16.53 5.43
N LYS A 131 -1.09 -16.22 4.29
CA LYS A 131 -1.36 -17.20 3.22
C LYS A 131 -0.14 -17.48 2.34
N LEU A 132 0.95 -16.74 2.50
CA LEU A 132 2.19 -17.05 1.81
C LEU A 132 2.85 -18.27 2.45
N PRO A 133 3.22 -19.31 1.66
CA PRO A 133 3.98 -20.43 2.19
C PRO A 133 5.31 -19.90 2.76
N CYS A 134 5.65 -20.34 3.98
CA CYS A 134 6.96 -20.08 4.57
C CYS A 134 8.05 -20.54 3.59
N THR A 135 8.82 -19.58 3.07
CA THR A 135 10.05 -19.94 2.33
C THR A 135 11.09 -20.33 3.37
N LYS A 136 11.46 -21.64 3.36
CA LYS A 136 12.68 -22.11 4.04
C LYS A 136 13.89 -21.53 3.36
#